data_0b3a611c2ea08cd5a367ee4dbc0dbb16
#
_entry.id   0b3a611c2ea08cd5a367ee4dbc0dbb16
#
_cell.length_a   1.000
_cell.length_b   1.000
_cell.length_c   1.000
_cell.angle_alpha   90.00
_cell.angle_beta   90.00
_cell.angle_gamma   90.00
#
_symmetry.space_group_name_H-M   'P 1'
#
loop_
_entity.id
_entity.type
_entity.pdbx_description
1 polymer ?
#
loop_
_entity_poly.entity_id
_entity_poly.type
_entity_poly.pdbx_seq_one_letter_code
_entity_poly.pdbx_strand_id
1 'polypeptide(L)'
;MIAEQFDESMLLLQNQLCWDVADITYLKLNERVPAAKSKMTDETRSVLRKWLWADYLVYDHFKTKLEDLVFSIKPQQDFQNRLSAFRATNNQLRSQCVKVKGDNKFLYGKYKMALPIVLGYVVNEEIEGCDLYAISEPNFFMMVHQRQMNKQLEL
;
A
#
# COMPACT_ATOMS: atom_id res chain seq x y z
N MET A 1 4.64 1.40 -10.84
CA MET A 1 5.13 1.55 -9.44
C MET A 1 6.07 0.41 -9.12
N ILE A 2 7.11 0.68 -8.33
CA ILE A 2 8.09 -0.32 -7.89
C ILE A 2 7.85 -0.55 -6.40
N ALA A 3 7.66 -1.80 -5.99
CA ALA A 3 7.25 -2.13 -4.63
C ALA A 3 8.27 -1.73 -3.55
N GLU A 4 9.57 -1.84 -3.86
CA GLU A 4 10.66 -1.45 -2.98
C GLU A 4 10.80 0.08 -2.84
N GLN A 5 10.26 0.83 -3.81
CA GLN A 5 10.25 2.31 -3.87
C GLN A 5 8.80 2.81 -3.92
N PHE A 6 7.95 2.22 -3.06
CA PHE A 6 6.51 2.48 -3.10
C PHE A 6 6.19 3.93 -2.74
N ASP A 7 6.83 4.48 -1.69
CA ASP A 7 6.60 5.86 -1.25
C ASP A 7 7.01 6.86 -2.33
N GLU A 8 8.16 6.64 -2.97
CA GLU A 8 8.65 7.45 -4.09
C GLU A 8 7.68 7.38 -5.27
N SER A 9 7.19 6.19 -5.58
CA SER A 9 6.20 5.98 -6.64
C SER A 9 4.88 6.71 -6.34
N MET A 10 4.42 6.70 -5.09
CA MET A 10 3.19 7.39 -4.67
C MET A 10 3.31 8.91 -4.80
N LEU A 11 4.46 9.49 -4.43
CA LEU A 11 4.70 10.93 -4.60
C LEU A 11 4.75 11.35 -6.07
N LEU A 12 5.31 10.52 -6.95
CA LEU A 12 5.28 10.78 -8.39
C LEU A 12 3.86 10.70 -8.94
N LEU A 13 3.09 9.71 -8.53
CA LEU A 13 1.69 9.55 -8.92
C LEU A 13 0.83 10.72 -8.44
N GLN A 14 1.03 11.18 -7.20
CA GLN A 14 0.40 12.37 -6.64
C GLN A 14 0.58 13.59 -7.55
N ASN A 15 1.81 13.84 -8.00
CA ASN A 15 2.10 14.96 -8.90
C ASN A 15 1.39 14.82 -10.26
N GLN A 16 1.36 13.60 -10.82
CA GLN A 16 0.78 13.37 -12.14
C GLN A 16 -0.75 13.47 -12.13
N LEU A 17 -1.39 13.08 -11.02
CA LEU A 17 -2.84 13.09 -10.90
C LEU A 17 -3.39 14.32 -10.20
N CYS A 18 -2.52 15.26 -9.79
CA CYS A 18 -2.90 16.45 -9.01
C CYS A 18 -3.66 16.10 -7.72
N TRP A 19 -3.27 15.00 -7.07
CA TRP A 19 -3.84 14.55 -5.81
C TRP A 19 -3.21 15.23 -4.61
N ASP A 20 -3.96 15.28 -3.51
CA ASP A 20 -3.44 15.72 -2.23
C ASP A 20 -2.67 14.60 -1.50
N VAL A 21 -1.86 14.98 -0.50
CA VAL A 21 -1.12 13.98 0.30
C VAL A 21 -2.08 13.02 1.01
N ALA A 22 -3.26 13.49 1.41
CA ALA A 22 -4.28 12.65 2.03
C ALA A 22 -4.76 11.52 1.10
N ASP A 23 -4.85 11.77 -0.22
CA ASP A 23 -5.32 10.79 -1.19
C ASP A 23 -4.33 9.64 -1.39
N ILE A 24 -3.06 9.85 -1.08
CA ILE A 24 -2.00 8.85 -1.23
C ILE A 24 -1.55 8.22 0.10
N THR A 25 -2.14 8.63 1.24
CA THR A 25 -1.81 8.01 2.54
C THR A 25 -2.37 6.59 2.63
N TYR A 26 -1.64 5.70 3.28
CA TYR A 26 -2.01 4.29 3.33
C TYR A 26 -1.52 3.56 4.58
N LEU A 27 -2.20 2.47 4.91
CA LEU A 27 -1.70 1.42 5.80
C LEU A 27 -1.13 0.27 4.97
N LYS A 28 0.00 -0.28 5.39
CA LYS A 28 0.63 -1.42 4.72
C LYS A 28 -0.17 -2.69 4.98
N LEU A 29 -1.12 -2.98 4.09
CA LEU A 29 -1.96 -4.17 4.12
C LEU A 29 -1.26 -5.37 3.45
N ASN A 30 -1.82 -6.58 3.67
CA ASN A 30 -1.36 -7.84 3.05
C ASN A 30 0.10 -8.22 3.37
N GLU A 31 0.67 -7.70 4.43
CA GLU A 31 1.99 -8.12 4.89
C GLU A 31 1.92 -9.54 5.46
N ARG A 32 2.77 -10.44 4.96
CA ARG A 32 2.84 -11.81 5.48
C ARG A 32 3.39 -11.81 6.90
N VAL A 33 2.82 -12.68 7.75
CA VAL A 33 3.38 -12.95 9.08
C VAL A 33 4.82 -13.48 8.94
N PRO A 34 5.74 -13.13 9.85
CA PRO A 34 7.14 -13.56 9.75
C PRO A 34 7.31 -15.08 9.63
N ALA A 35 6.47 -15.85 10.33
CA ALA A 35 6.48 -17.32 10.29
C ALA A 35 6.09 -17.90 8.91
N ALA A 36 5.37 -17.15 8.08
CA ALA A 36 4.99 -17.54 6.72
C ALA A 36 6.00 -17.09 5.65
N LYS A 37 7.10 -16.43 6.05
CA LYS A 37 8.16 -16.00 5.15
C LYS A 37 9.25 -17.08 5.10
N SER A 38 9.24 -17.93 4.06
CA SER A 38 10.34 -18.84 3.80
C SER A 38 11.53 -18.10 3.19
N LYS A 39 12.74 -18.48 3.61
CA LYS A 39 13.97 -17.99 2.94
C LYS A 39 14.11 -18.74 1.61
N MET A 40 14.26 -17.99 0.54
CA MET A 40 14.53 -18.55 -0.78
C MET A 40 16.02 -18.92 -0.86
N THR A 41 16.34 -20.15 -1.31
CA THR A 41 17.72 -20.55 -1.56
C THR A 41 18.25 -19.89 -2.83
N ASP A 42 19.58 -19.82 -2.97
CA ASP A 42 20.20 -19.23 -4.15
C ASP A 42 19.96 -20.07 -5.42
N GLU A 43 19.85 -21.41 -5.28
CA GLU A 43 19.47 -22.29 -6.38
C GLU A 43 18.05 -21.96 -6.87
N THR A 44 17.07 -21.85 -5.96
CA THR A 44 15.69 -21.49 -6.30
C THR A 44 15.66 -20.12 -6.97
N ARG A 45 16.42 -19.15 -6.47
CA ARG A 45 16.51 -17.80 -7.06
C ARG A 45 17.08 -17.86 -8.47
N SER A 46 18.12 -18.66 -8.70
CA SER A 46 18.73 -18.83 -10.02
C SER A 46 17.76 -19.44 -11.03
N VAL A 47 17.03 -20.48 -10.64
CA VAL A 47 16.00 -21.12 -11.48
C VAL A 47 14.89 -20.13 -11.82
N LEU A 48 14.37 -19.42 -10.82
CA LEU A 48 13.32 -18.41 -11.04
C LEU A 48 13.78 -17.27 -11.94
N ARG A 49 15.02 -16.81 -11.82
CA ARG A 49 15.57 -15.78 -12.74
C ARG A 49 15.60 -16.23 -14.19
N LYS A 50 15.95 -17.49 -14.44
CA LYS A 50 15.95 -18.05 -15.79
C LYS A 50 14.53 -18.19 -16.32
N TRP A 51 13.60 -18.62 -15.50
CA TRP A 51 12.22 -18.84 -15.91
C TRP A 51 11.45 -17.53 -16.11
N LEU A 52 11.66 -16.55 -15.23
CA LEU A 52 10.99 -15.25 -15.23
C LEU A 52 11.85 -14.15 -15.91
N TRP A 53 12.72 -14.52 -16.84
CA TRP A 53 13.67 -13.59 -17.46
C TRP A 53 12.98 -12.36 -18.08
N ALA A 54 11.83 -12.55 -18.72
CA ALA A 54 11.06 -11.45 -19.32
C ALA A 54 10.51 -10.49 -18.26
N ASP A 55 9.99 -11.03 -17.15
CA ASP A 55 9.50 -10.21 -16.03
C ASP A 55 10.64 -9.38 -15.41
N TYR A 56 11.84 -9.96 -15.30
CA TYR A 56 13.03 -9.22 -14.84
C TYR A 56 13.41 -8.08 -15.79
N LEU A 57 13.35 -8.29 -17.11
CA LEU A 57 13.61 -7.21 -18.08
C LEU A 57 12.62 -6.04 -17.92
N VAL A 58 11.34 -6.35 -17.78
CA VAL A 58 10.29 -5.34 -17.54
C VAL A 58 10.52 -4.63 -16.22
N TYR A 59 10.79 -5.39 -15.15
CA TYR A 59 11.06 -4.83 -13.83
C TYR A 59 12.28 -3.89 -13.84
N ASP A 60 13.40 -4.33 -14.38
CA ASP A 60 14.66 -3.54 -14.42
C ASP A 60 14.47 -2.27 -15.26
N HIS A 61 13.75 -2.37 -16.40
CA HIS A 61 13.43 -1.21 -17.23
C HIS A 61 12.62 -0.15 -16.44
N PHE A 62 11.52 -0.55 -15.79
CA PHE A 62 10.69 0.39 -15.06
C PHE A 62 11.31 0.87 -13.75
N LYS A 63 12.16 0.07 -13.12
CA LYS A 63 12.93 0.50 -11.97
C LYS A 63 13.90 1.63 -12.35
N THR A 64 14.68 1.45 -13.41
CA THR A 64 15.57 2.50 -13.94
C THR A 64 14.78 3.76 -14.30
N LYS A 65 13.65 3.61 -14.99
CA LYS A 65 12.78 4.75 -15.33
C LYS A 65 12.29 5.52 -14.10
N LEU A 66 11.93 4.82 -13.02
CA LEU A 66 11.52 5.45 -11.76
C LEU A 66 12.67 6.22 -11.13
N GLU A 67 13.86 5.61 -11.08
CA GLU A 67 15.07 6.21 -10.54
C GLU A 67 15.46 7.48 -11.32
N ASP A 68 15.39 7.44 -12.64
CA ASP A 68 15.63 8.60 -13.53
C ASP A 68 14.61 9.73 -13.26
N LEU A 69 13.32 9.39 -13.12
CA LEU A 69 12.27 10.36 -12.82
C LEU A 69 12.50 11.02 -11.46
N VAL A 70 12.79 10.24 -10.43
CA VAL A 70 13.11 10.77 -9.10
C VAL A 70 14.35 11.66 -9.16
N PHE A 71 15.38 11.24 -9.87
CA PHE A 71 16.62 12.01 -10.03
C PHE A 71 16.42 13.32 -10.82
N SER A 72 15.48 13.37 -11.74
CA SER A 72 15.15 14.55 -12.55
C SER A 72 14.48 15.68 -11.76
N ILE A 73 13.87 15.35 -10.61
CA ILE A 73 13.24 16.36 -9.74
C ILE A 73 14.30 17.22 -9.07
N LYS A 74 14.28 18.50 -9.36
CA LYS A 74 15.24 19.48 -8.81
C LYS A 74 14.51 20.58 -8.04
N PRO A 75 15.08 21.07 -6.93
CA PRO A 75 16.26 20.51 -6.28
C PRO A 75 15.95 19.14 -5.61
N GLN A 76 16.92 18.25 -5.59
CA GLN A 76 16.75 16.90 -5.02
C GLN A 76 16.35 16.95 -3.53
N GLN A 77 16.81 17.96 -2.82
CA GLN A 77 16.47 18.15 -1.40
C GLN A 77 14.96 18.34 -1.18
N ASP A 78 14.27 19.01 -2.09
CA ASP A 78 12.81 19.22 -1.98
C ASP A 78 12.06 17.89 -2.10
N PHE A 79 12.49 17.00 -3.00
CA PHE A 79 11.91 15.68 -3.11
C PHE A 79 12.13 14.87 -1.82
N GLN A 80 13.33 14.89 -1.25
CA GLN A 80 13.63 14.18 0.00
C GLN A 80 12.84 14.73 1.19
N ASN A 81 12.66 16.04 1.25
CA ASN A 81 11.83 16.71 2.28
C ASN A 81 10.36 16.26 2.15
N ARG A 82 9.81 16.23 0.93
CA ARG A 82 8.46 15.74 0.67
C ARG A 82 8.30 14.26 1.01
N LEU A 83 9.28 13.43 0.67
CA LEU A 83 9.29 12.00 1.00
C LEU A 83 9.31 11.78 2.52
N SER A 84 10.12 12.55 3.24
CA SER A 84 10.18 12.52 4.70
C SER A 84 8.85 12.96 5.33
N ALA A 85 8.24 14.03 4.83
CA ALA A 85 6.95 14.51 5.27
C ALA A 85 5.83 13.49 5.00
N PHE A 86 5.81 12.87 3.83
CA PHE A 86 4.86 11.83 3.47
C PHE A 86 4.97 10.60 4.40
N ARG A 87 6.19 10.15 4.67
CA ARG A 87 6.44 9.06 5.63
C ARG A 87 5.99 9.41 7.05
N ALA A 88 6.20 10.67 7.47
CA ALA A 88 5.71 11.15 8.75
C ALA A 88 4.18 11.14 8.81
N THR A 89 3.49 11.56 7.75
CA THR A 89 2.02 11.52 7.64
C THR A 89 1.50 10.07 7.72
N ASN A 90 2.11 9.13 7.00
CA ASN A 90 1.74 7.71 7.09
C ASN A 90 1.97 7.13 8.50
N ASN A 91 3.04 7.53 9.19
CA ASN A 91 3.30 7.12 10.57
C ASN A 91 2.27 7.71 11.53
N GLN A 92 1.88 8.97 11.34
CA GLN A 92 0.83 9.62 12.12
C GLN A 92 -0.51 8.91 11.91
N LEU A 93 -0.91 8.65 10.65
CA LEU A 93 -2.11 7.86 10.33
C LEU A 93 -2.10 6.52 11.06
N ARG A 94 -0.97 5.80 11.00
CA ARG A 94 -0.82 4.53 11.70
C ARG A 94 -0.99 4.66 13.21
N SER A 95 -0.39 5.67 13.84
CA SER A 95 -0.48 5.86 15.29
C SER A 95 -1.89 6.24 15.75
N GLN A 96 -2.65 6.93 14.92
CA GLN A 96 -4.03 7.33 15.21
C GLN A 96 -5.03 6.21 14.94
N CYS A 97 -4.88 5.53 13.79
CA CYS A 97 -5.88 4.58 13.31
C CYS A 97 -5.64 3.13 13.72
N VAL A 98 -4.42 2.73 14.10
CA VAL A 98 -4.11 1.34 14.41
C VAL A 98 -3.98 1.14 15.91
N LYS A 99 -4.98 0.47 16.52
CA LYS A 99 -4.91 0.05 17.93
C LYS A 99 -3.98 -1.14 18.13
N VAL A 100 -4.07 -2.15 17.25
CA VAL A 100 -3.24 -3.36 17.33
C VAL A 100 -2.85 -3.81 15.89
N LYS A 101 -1.57 -4.15 15.72
CA LYS A 101 -1.07 -4.90 14.57
C LYS A 101 -0.67 -6.29 15.05
N GLY A 102 -1.22 -7.34 14.46
CA GLY A 102 -0.94 -8.70 14.90
C GLY A 102 -1.39 -9.75 13.92
N ASP A 103 -1.31 -11.01 14.34
CA ASP A 103 -1.88 -12.14 13.61
C ASP A 103 -3.35 -11.88 13.34
N ASN A 104 -3.82 -12.39 12.21
CA ASN A 104 -5.20 -12.21 11.77
C ASN A 104 -6.27 -12.77 12.74
N LYS A 105 -5.89 -13.49 13.80
CA LYS A 105 -6.78 -13.86 14.91
C LYS A 105 -7.48 -12.64 15.52
N PHE A 106 -6.92 -11.45 15.35
CA PHE A 106 -7.43 -10.18 15.87
C PHE A 106 -8.24 -9.38 14.84
N LEU A 107 -8.36 -9.85 13.60
CA LEU A 107 -9.18 -9.20 12.57
C LEU A 107 -10.67 -9.53 12.74
N TYR A 108 -11.20 -9.28 13.92
CA TYR A 108 -12.63 -9.39 14.22
C TYR A 108 -13.26 -8.00 14.18
N GLY A 109 -13.42 -7.46 12.99
CA GLY A 109 -14.26 -6.33 12.72
C GLY A 109 -15.34 -6.70 11.69
N LYS A 110 -16.14 -5.73 11.31
CA LYS A 110 -17.20 -5.81 10.30
C LYS A 110 -16.73 -6.43 8.96
N TYR A 111 -15.42 -6.48 8.71
CA TYR A 111 -14.79 -6.82 7.42
C TYR A 111 -13.86 -8.03 7.54
N LYS A 112 -14.43 -9.17 7.95
CA LYS A 112 -13.70 -10.43 8.09
C LYS A 112 -13.24 -10.99 6.74
N MET A 113 -12.02 -10.69 6.31
CA MET A 113 -11.30 -11.55 5.35
C MET A 113 -9.81 -11.51 5.67
N ALA A 114 -9.35 -12.48 6.43
CA ALA A 114 -7.95 -12.62 6.73
C ALA A 114 -7.49 -14.02 6.42
N LEU A 115 -6.53 -14.13 5.51
CA LEU A 115 -5.76 -15.34 5.37
C LEU A 115 -4.87 -15.53 6.61
N PRO A 116 -4.74 -16.76 7.16
CA PRO A 116 -3.93 -17.02 8.37
C PRO A 116 -2.47 -16.59 8.28
N ILE A 117 -2.00 -16.31 7.08
CA ILE A 117 -0.61 -15.97 6.76
C ILE A 117 -0.36 -14.46 6.60
N VAL A 118 -1.39 -13.63 6.80
CA VAL A 118 -1.32 -12.17 6.60
C VAL A 118 -1.51 -11.44 7.91
N LEU A 119 -0.71 -10.39 8.15
CA LEU A 119 -0.88 -9.49 9.28
C LEU A 119 -2.13 -8.63 9.09
N GLY A 120 -2.90 -8.51 10.16
CA GLY A 120 -4.07 -7.66 10.22
C GLY A 120 -3.90 -6.46 11.14
N TYR A 121 -4.86 -5.55 11.06
CA TYR A 121 -4.96 -4.39 11.92
C TYR A 121 -6.30 -4.39 12.67
N VAL A 122 -6.26 -4.06 13.95
CA VAL A 122 -7.44 -3.59 14.69
C VAL A 122 -7.40 -2.08 14.62
N VAL A 123 -8.37 -1.51 13.92
CA VAL A 123 -8.44 -0.06 13.73
C VAL A 123 -9.23 0.63 14.84
N ASN A 124 -8.99 1.92 14.99
CA ASN A 124 -9.72 2.75 15.93
C ASN A 124 -11.03 3.22 15.28
N GLU A 125 -12.14 2.56 15.60
CA GLU A 125 -13.47 2.87 15.06
C GLU A 125 -14.05 4.19 15.63
N GLU A 126 -13.46 4.76 16.69
CA GLU A 126 -13.87 6.05 17.26
C GLU A 126 -13.40 7.24 16.41
N ILE A 127 -12.42 7.00 15.53
CA ILE A 127 -11.91 8.02 14.61
C ILE A 127 -12.51 7.76 13.23
N GLU A 128 -13.27 8.74 12.75
CA GLU A 128 -13.92 8.68 11.45
C GLU A 128 -12.90 8.44 10.31
N GLY A 129 -13.22 7.50 9.44
CA GLY A 129 -12.40 7.15 8.27
C GLY A 129 -11.28 6.15 8.52
N CYS A 130 -10.92 5.83 9.78
CA CYS A 130 -9.89 4.85 10.06
C CYS A 130 -10.23 3.44 9.56
N ASP A 131 -11.51 3.08 9.54
CA ASP A 131 -12.00 1.81 9.02
C ASP A 131 -11.75 1.64 7.52
N LEU A 132 -11.77 2.74 6.75
CA LEU A 132 -11.53 2.73 5.30
C LEU A 132 -10.09 2.31 4.95
N TYR A 133 -9.12 2.62 5.79
CA TYR A 133 -7.72 2.23 5.56
C TYR A 133 -7.44 0.74 5.77
N ALA A 134 -8.31 0.02 6.44
CA ALA A 134 -8.17 -1.42 6.70
C ALA A 134 -9.28 -2.27 6.06
N ILE A 135 -10.18 -1.63 5.28
CA ILE A 135 -11.25 -2.33 4.58
C ILE A 135 -10.67 -3.26 3.52
N SER A 136 -11.22 -4.47 3.40
CA SER A 136 -10.85 -5.37 2.30
C SER A 136 -11.40 -4.87 0.97
N GLU A 137 -10.68 -5.16 -0.13
CA GLU A 137 -11.08 -4.75 -1.48
C GLU A 137 -12.52 -5.16 -1.84
N PRO A 138 -12.99 -6.41 -1.58
CA PRO A 138 -14.39 -6.77 -1.86
C PRO A 138 -15.40 -5.92 -1.10
N ASN A 139 -15.11 -5.62 0.17
CA ASN A 139 -16.00 -4.81 1.00
C ASN A 139 -16.01 -3.34 0.57
N PHE A 140 -14.85 -2.81 0.16
CA PHE A 140 -14.76 -1.47 -0.42
C PHE A 140 -15.59 -1.37 -1.70
N PHE A 141 -15.46 -2.36 -2.59
CA PHE A 141 -16.26 -2.43 -3.82
C PHE A 141 -17.76 -2.47 -3.52
N MET A 142 -18.20 -3.30 -2.58
CA MET A 142 -19.60 -3.36 -2.17
C MET A 142 -20.11 -2.03 -1.61
N MET A 143 -19.31 -1.34 -0.81
CA MET A 143 -19.64 -0.02 -0.28
C MET A 143 -19.80 1.03 -1.39
N VAL A 144 -18.89 1.06 -2.36
CA VAL A 144 -18.96 1.99 -3.50
C VAL A 144 -20.18 1.68 -4.36
N HIS A 145 -20.42 0.41 -4.68
CA HIS A 145 -21.59 -0.02 -5.44
C HIS A 145 -22.90 0.41 -4.76
N GLN A 146 -23.02 0.20 -3.46
CA GLN A 146 -24.21 0.59 -2.70
C GLN A 146 -24.45 2.11 -2.70
N ARG A 147 -23.38 2.90 -2.60
CA ARG A 147 -23.48 4.37 -2.73
C ARG A 147 -23.94 4.81 -4.12
N GLN A 148 -23.47 4.15 -5.18
CA GLN A 148 -23.89 4.44 -6.55
C GLN A 148 -25.37 4.11 -6.76
N MET A 149 -25.84 2.95 -6.28
CA MET A 149 -27.25 2.56 -6.38
C MET A 149 -28.17 3.53 -5.63
N ASN A 150 -27.79 3.96 -4.43
CA ASN A 150 -28.59 4.92 -3.66
C ASN A 150 -28.71 6.28 -4.38
N LYS A 151 -27.64 6.77 -5.00
CA LYS A 151 -27.68 8.01 -5.81
C LYS A 151 -28.58 7.92 -7.03
N GLN A 152 -28.73 6.74 -7.63
CA GLN A 152 -29.63 6.53 -8.77
C GLN A 152 -31.12 6.51 -8.37
N LEU A 153 -31.40 6.22 -7.09
CA LEU A 153 -32.77 6.22 -6.57
C LEU A 153 -33.24 7.61 -6.10
N GLU A 154 -32.32 8.58 -6.00
CA GLU A 154 -32.60 9.98 -5.62
C GLU A 154 -32.80 10.91 -6.85
N LEU A 155 -32.69 10.39 -8.08
CA LEU A 155 -32.91 11.06 -9.36
C LEU A 155 -34.22 10.62 -9.99
#